data_aa2918230200835b919a84f813bcd57d
#
_entry.id   aa2918230200835b919a84f813bcd57d
#
_cell.length_a   1.000
_cell.length_b   1.000
_cell.length_c   1.000
_cell.angle_alpha   90.00
_cell.angle_beta   90.00
_cell.angle_gamma   90.00
#
_symmetry.space_group_name_H-M   'P 1'
#
loop_
_entity.id
_entity.type
_entity.pdbx_description
1 polymer ?
#
loop_
_entity_poly.entity_id
_entity_poly.type
_entity_poly.pdbx_seq_one_letter_code
_entity_poly.pdbx_strand_id
1 'polypeptide(L)'
;MDNSSRKDYSLLTTNYSLMKTLPRGLRNNNPLNIRHSASRWQGARVEQTDKAFVQFTSMTMGYRAAWRILETYYKRFEAQHKPFTPRNIIYRWAPPNENDSEAYLRRVCQITNLAGNEALVRPSSCRVQSTDYRVQLPCGVGMSPPKTSNSQKSLESSPALLNDAYTTPDPQAKTKLIDLLAAMTCVENGITMKEVDRGAIEEGLDLVRSVI
;
A
#
# COMPACT_ATOMS: atom_id res chain seq x y z
N MET A 1 10.09 -49.66 -26.82
CA MET A 1 9.11 -49.46 -25.71
C MET A 1 9.52 -48.21 -25.00
N ASP A 2 8.78 -47.16 -25.26
CA ASP A 2 9.07 -45.79 -24.88
C ASP A 2 8.75 -45.57 -23.38
N ASN A 3 9.75 -45.16 -22.60
CA ASN A 3 9.66 -44.91 -21.16
C ASN A 3 9.68 -43.41 -20.84
N SER A 4 9.13 -42.57 -21.74
CA SER A 4 9.27 -41.11 -21.66
C SER A 4 8.03 -40.36 -21.14
N SER A 5 7.11 -41.01 -20.42
CA SER A 5 5.86 -40.37 -19.98
C SER A 5 5.55 -40.52 -18.49
N ARG A 6 6.54 -40.72 -17.61
CA ARG A 6 6.31 -40.48 -16.18
C ARG A 6 6.50 -39.00 -15.89
N LYS A 7 5.45 -38.25 -16.13
CA LYS A 7 5.35 -36.87 -15.58
C LYS A 7 5.58 -36.98 -14.08
N ASP A 8 6.56 -36.22 -13.62
CA ASP A 8 7.00 -36.23 -12.22
C ASP A 8 5.91 -35.57 -11.32
N TYR A 9 4.92 -36.39 -10.94
CA TYR A 9 3.84 -35.96 -10.04
C TYR A 9 4.32 -35.75 -8.61
N SER A 10 5.56 -36.11 -8.26
CA SER A 10 6.11 -35.99 -6.92
C SER A 10 6.29 -34.52 -6.53
N LEU A 11 6.73 -33.67 -7.45
CA LEU A 11 6.88 -32.23 -7.23
C LEU A 11 5.52 -31.53 -7.06
N LEU A 12 4.50 -31.96 -7.80
CA LEU A 12 3.15 -31.41 -7.70
C LEU A 12 2.49 -31.76 -6.35
N THR A 13 2.67 -33.00 -5.89
CA THR A 13 2.13 -33.44 -4.60
C THR A 13 2.85 -32.79 -3.43
N THR A 14 4.17 -32.61 -3.52
CA THR A 14 4.97 -31.92 -2.50
C THR A 14 4.57 -30.45 -2.41
N ASN A 15 4.45 -29.74 -3.54
CA ASN A 15 4.00 -28.35 -3.56
C ASN A 15 2.57 -28.18 -3.02
N TYR A 16 1.67 -29.11 -3.36
CA TYR A 16 0.29 -29.08 -2.85
C TYR A 16 0.24 -29.32 -1.32
N SER A 17 1.07 -30.24 -0.82
CA SER A 17 1.19 -30.49 0.62
C SER A 17 1.74 -29.28 1.37
N LEU A 18 2.80 -28.64 0.84
CA LEU A 18 3.37 -27.41 1.41
C LEU A 18 2.36 -26.27 1.41
N MET A 19 1.59 -26.11 0.33
CA MET A 19 0.54 -25.08 0.27
C MET A 19 -0.52 -25.25 1.37
N LYS A 20 -0.87 -26.48 1.75
CA LYS A 20 -1.83 -26.73 2.85
C LYS A 20 -1.30 -26.32 4.22
N THR A 21 0.01 -26.28 4.43
CA THR A 21 0.64 -25.88 5.71
C THR A 21 0.76 -24.38 5.87
N LEU A 22 0.64 -23.59 4.77
CA LEU A 22 0.69 -22.14 4.86
C LEU A 22 -0.52 -21.56 5.59
N PRO A 23 -0.35 -20.46 6.34
CA PRO A 23 -1.44 -19.68 6.89
C PRO A 23 -2.51 -19.34 5.84
N ARG A 24 -3.76 -19.24 6.28
CA ARG A 24 -4.91 -19.04 5.38
C ARG A 24 -4.75 -17.80 4.48
N GLY A 25 -4.29 -16.69 5.04
CA GLY A 25 -4.07 -15.46 4.29
C GLY A 25 -3.05 -15.65 3.17
N LEU A 26 -1.96 -16.36 3.42
CA LEU A 26 -0.93 -16.61 2.41
C LEU A 26 -1.42 -17.56 1.31
N ARG A 27 -2.17 -18.62 1.67
CA ARG A 27 -2.78 -19.54 0.69
C ARG A 27 -3.76 -18.82 -0.25
N ASN A 28 -4.45 -17.83 0.26
CA ASN A 28 -5.44 -17.05 -0.49
C ASN A 28 -4.82 -15.89 -1.27
N ASN A 29 -3.50 -15.66 -1.20
CA ASN A 29 -2.85 -14.43 -1.66
C ASN A 29 -3.54 -13.17 -1.08
N ASN A 30 -4.02 -13.29 0.14
CA ASN A 30 -4.77 -12.28 0.88
C ASN A 30 -4.11 -12.05 2.24
N PRO A 31 -2.93 -11.41 2.28
CA PRO A 31 -2.06 -11.37 3.45
C PRO A 31 -2.69 -10.69 4.67
N LEU A 32 -3.73 -9.92 4.46
CA LEU A 32 -4.44 -9.18 5.50
C LEU A 32 -5.88 -9.68 5.73
N ASN A 33 -6.18 -10.89 5.30
CA ASN A 33 -7.46 -11.56 5.56
C ASN A 33 -8.70 -10.71 5.22
N ILE A 34 -8.67 -10.03 4.05
CA ILE A 34 -9.79 -9.23 3.55
C ILE A 34 -11.01 -10.12 3.34
N ARG A 35 -12.11 -9.80 4.02
CA ARG A 35 -13.37 -10.55 3.94
C ARG A 35 -14.11 -10.26 2.65
N HIS A 36 -14.95 -11.20 2.21
CA HIS A 36 -15.92 -10.95 1.15
C HIS A 36 -16.85 -9.78 1.50
N SER A 37 -17.18 -8.97 0.52
CA SER A 37 -18.09 -7.85 0.62
C SER A 37 -18.72 -7.58 -0.76
N ALA A 38 -19.56 -6.57 -0.87
CA ALA A 38 -20.10 -6.12 -2.17
C ALA A 38 -19.02 -5.51 -3.09
N SER A 39 -17.82 -5.24 -2.57
CA SER A 39 -16.71 -4.67 -3.35
C SER A 39 -16.16 -5.70 -4.33
N ARG A 40 -16.04 -5.30 -5.59
CA ARG A 40 -15.35 -6.09 -6.62
C ARG A 40 -13.88 -5.71 -6.61
N TRP A 41 -13.03 -6.64 -6.16
CA TRP A 41 -11.60 -6.41 -6.08
C TRP A 41 -10.92 -6.75 -7.41
N GLN A 42 -10.14 -5.84 -7.94
CA GLN A 42 -9.26 -6.13 -9.07
C GLN A 42 -8.24 -7.20 -8.64
N GLY A 43 -8.02 -8.21 -9.48
CA GLY A 43 -7.14 -9.32 -9.18
C GLY A 43 -7.74 -10.37 -8.24
N ALA A 44 -9.02 -10.28 -7.87
CA ALA A 44 -9.70 -11.39 -7.24
C ALA A 44 -9.81 -12.58 -8.22
N ARG A 45 -9.62 -13.80 -7.73
CA ARG A 45 -9.84 -15.00 -8.55
C ARG A 45 -11.29 -15.08 -9.00
N VAL A 46 -11.53 -15.60 -10.17
CA VAL A 46 -12.89 -15.85 -10.68
C VAL A 46 -13.60 -16.87 -9.78
N GLU A 47 -12.90 -17.95 -9.47
CA GLU A 47 -13.38 -18.99 -8.56
C GLU A 47 -12.89 -18.73 -7.14
N GLN A 48 -13.83 -18.60 -6.22
CA GLN A 48 -13.60 -18.32 -4.79
C GLN A 48 -14.01 -19.55 -3.98
N THR A 49 -13.04 -20.33 -3.53
CA THR A 49 -13.28 -21.55 -2.74
C THR A 49 -13.30 -21.27 -1.22
N ASP A 50 -12.75 -20.14 -0.78
CA ASP A 50 -12.81 -19.70 0.60
C ASP A 50 -14.10 -18.89 0.83
N LYS A 51 -14.96 -19.37 1.74
CA LYS A 51 -16.28 -18.76 2.00
C LYS A 51 -16.22 -17.43 2.77
N ALA A 52 -15.13 -17.15 3.47
CA ALA A 52 -15.02 -15.98 4.34
C ALA A 52 -14.09 -14.90 3.79
N PHE A 53 -13.02 -15.29 3.14
CA PHE A 53 -11.97 -14.38 2.71
C PHE A 53 -11.76 -14.41 1.20
N VAL A 54 -11.53 -13.23 0.63
CA VAL A 54 -11.24 -13.08 -0.81
C VAL A 54 -9.95 -13.83 -1.16
N GLN A 55 -9.96 -14.52 -2.29
CA GLN A 55 -8.76 -15.12 -2.86
C GLN A 55 -8.28 -14.29 -4.05
N PHE A 56 -7.01 -13.88 -4.02
CA PHE A 56 -6.41 -13.11 -5.09
C PHE A 56 -5.54 -13.95 -6.01
N THR A 57 -5.29 -13.45 -7.22
CA THR A 57 -4.43 -14.10 -8.22
C THR A 57 -2.95 -14.05 -7.82
N SER A 58 -2.54 -13.01 -7.08
CA SER A 58 -1.18 -12.85 -6.55
C SER A 58 -1.18 -12.12 -5.22
N MET A 59 -0.07 -12.21 -4.49
CA MET A 59 0.16 -11.48 -3.24
C MET A 59 0.10 -9.96 -3.47
N THR A 60 0.65 -9.48 -4.58
CA THR A 60 0.60 -8.09 -5.03
C THR A 60 -0.85 -7.57 -5.13
N MET A 61 -1.78 -8.38 -5.67
CA MET A 61 -3.19 -8.00 -5.77
C MET A 61 -3.88 -7.98 -4.40
N GLY A 62 -3.50 -8.86 -3.50
CA GLY A 62 -3.94 -8.81 -2.09
C GLY A 62 -3.49 -7.53 -1.39
N TYR A 63 -2.22 -7.15 -1.54
CA TYR A 63 -1.72 -5.89 -1.00
C TYR A 63 -2.32 -4.66 -1.68
N ARG A 64 -2.53 -4.71 -3.01
CA ARG A 64 -3.26 -3.64 -3.70
C ARG A 64 -4.64 -3.40 -3.09
N ALA A 65 -5.38 -4.45 -2.78
CA ALA A 65 -6.67 -4.34 -2.11
C ALA A 65 -6.54 -3.72 -0.71
N ALA A 66 -5.54 -4.12 0.07
CA ALA A 66 -5.25 -3.53 1.38
C ALA A 66 -4.93 -2.03 1.28
N TRP A 67 -4.11 -1.60 0.32
CA TRP A 67 -3.82 -0.19 0.06
C TRP A 67 -5.08 0.61 -0.26
N ARG A 68 -6.01 0.06 -1.05
CA ARG A 68 -7.31 0.70 -1.34
C ARG A 68 -8.17 0.85 -0.08
N ILE A 69 -8.12 -0.11 0.82
CA ILE A 69 -8.82 0.00 2.11
C ILE A 69 -8.18 1.09 2.98
N LEU A 70 -6.85 1.14 3.08
CA LEU A 70 -6.16 2.19 3.83
C LEU A 70 -6.44 3.59 3.28
N GLU A 71 -6.50 3.75 1.95
CA GLU A 71 -6.90 5.01 1.32
C GLU A 71 -8.34 5.41 1.71
N THR A 72 -9.24 4.43 1.80
CA THR A 72 -10.62 4.65 2.25
C THR A 72 -10.67 5.05 3.73
N TYR A 73 -9.80 4.43 4.56
CA TYR A 73 -9.69 4.79 5.98
C TYR A 73 -9.15 6.21 6.15
N TYR A 74 -8.11 6.57 5.37
CA TYR A 74 -7.57 7.92 5.39
C TYR A 74 -8.67 8.95 5.13
N LYS A 75 -9.39 8.84 4.01
CA LYS A 75 -10.48 9.76 3.65
C LYS A 75 -11.58 9.84 4.72
N ARG A 76 -11.91 8.72 5.34
CA ARG A 76 -12.91 8.67 6.40
C ARG A 76 -12.44 9.36 7.67
N PHE A 77 -11.17 9.13 8.08
CA PHE A 77 -10.61 9.77 9.26
C PHE A 77 -10.44 11.27 9.04
N GLU A 78 -10.00 11.69 7.86
CA GLU A 78 -9.90 13.09 7.46
C GLU A 78 -11.28 13.79 7.58
N ALA A 79 -12.34 13.20 7.02
CA ALA A 79 -13.71 13.73 7.14
C ALA A 79 -14.24 13.78 8.58
N GLN A 80 -13.67 12.99 9.48
CA GLN A 80 -14.01 12.97 10.92
C GLN A 80 -13.05 13.79 11.79
N HIS A 81 -12.09 14.51 11.18
CA HIS A 81 -11.00 15.21 11.87
C HIS A 81 -10.20 14.30 12.81
N LYS A 82 -10.06 13.03 12.45
CA LYS A 82 -9.26 12.04 13.18
C LYS A 82 -7.91 11.83 12.50
N PRO A 83 -6.81 11.72 13.26
CA PRO A 83 -5.50 11.49 12.69
C PRO A 83 -5.40 10.08 12.09
N PHE A 84 -4.66 9.93 11.00
CA PHE A 84 -4.35 8.65 10.39
C PHE A 84 -3.13 8.05 11.11
N THR A 85 -3.36 7.18 12.09
CA THR A 85 -2.35 6.61 12.98
C THR A 85 -2.44 5.08 13.02
N PRO A 86 -1.37 4.35 13.40
CA PRO A 86 -1.42 2.91 13.61
C PRO A 86 -2.61 2.49 14.50
N ARG A 87 -2.86 3.18 15.60
CA ARG A 87 -4.00 2.92 16.50
C ARG A 87 -5.33 3.00 15.76
N ASN A 88 -5.62 4.11 15.11
CA ASN A 88 -6.90 4.32 14.43
C ASN A 88 -7.10 3.32 13.26
N ILE A 89 -6.02 2.99 12.56
CA ILE A 89 -6.04 1.99 11.48
C ILE A 89 -6.38 0.61 12.05
N ILE A 90 -5.65 0.15 13.08
CA ILE A 90 -5.82 -1.19 13.66
C ILE A 90 -7.18 -1.34 14.33
N TYR A 91 -7.65 -0.35 15.07
CA TYR A 91 -8.98 -0.37 15.68
C TYR A 91 -10.12 -0.38 14.66
N ARG A 92 -9.88 0.09 13.45
CA ARG A 92 -10.82 -0.02 12.35
C ARG A 92 -10.70 -1.33 11.60
N TRP A 93 -9.48 -1.88 11.49
CA TRP A 93 -9.19 -3.15 10.82
C TRP A 93 -9.68 -4.35 11.62
N ALA A 94 -9.33 -4.38 12.88
CA ALA A 94 -9.64 -5.42 13.85
C ALA A 94 -10.34 -4.79 15.06
N PRO A 95 -11.66 -4.52 14.98
CA PRO A 95 -12.38 -3.78 16.00
C PRO A 95 -12.49 -4.56 17.33
N PRO A 96 -12.51 -3.86 18.49
CA PRO A 96 -12.42 -4.48 19.82
C PRO A 96 -13.54 -5.44 20.18
N ASN A 97 -14.70 -5.34 19.51
CA ASN A 97 -15.81 -6.26 19.72
C ASN A 97 -15.58 -7.66 19.12
N GLU A 98 -14.58 -7.79 18.21
CA GLU A 98 -14.26 -9.05 17.54
C GLU A 98 -12.82 -9.51 17.81
N ASN A 99 -11.94 -8.60 18.28
CA ASN A 99 -10.50 -8.85 18.39
C ASN A 99 -9.89 -8.18 19.63
N ASP A 100 -8.74 -8.66 20.09
CA ASP A 100 -7.87 -7.91 21.01
C ASP A 100 -7.05 -6.88 20.21
N SER A 101 -7.70 -5.74 19.90
CA SER A 101 -7.09 -4.64 19.14
C SER A 101 -5.86 -4.05 19.82
N GLU A 102 -5.81 -4.06 21.17
CA GLU A 102 -4.63 -3.55 21.91
C GLU A 102 -3.44 -4.50 21.81
N ALA A 103 -3.66 -5.81 21.89
CA ALA A 103 -2.58 -6.77 21.68
C ALA A 103 -2.06 -6.69 20.23
N TYR A 104 -2.97 -6.55 19.26
CA TYR A 104 -2.62 -6.36 17.86
C TYR A 104 -1.75 -5.10 17.69
N LEU A 105 -2.22 -3.95 18.22
CA LEU A 105 -1.49 -2.68 18.16
C LEU A 105 -0.11 -2.79 18.79
N ARG A 106 -0.01 -3.33 20.01
CA ARG A 106 1.28 -3.55 20.69
C ARG A 106 2.24 -4.36 19.83
N ARG A 107 1.74 -5.45 19.21
CA ARG A 107 2.59 -6.31 18.38
C ARG A 107 3.08 -5.58 17.13
N VAL A 108 2.22 -4.83 16.46
CA VAL A 108 2.62 -4.01 15.30
C VAL A 108 3.64 -2.95 15.69
N CYS A 109 3.41 -2.21 16.77
CA CYS A 109 4.35 -1.20 17.26
C CYS A 109 5.71 -1.81 17.63
N GLN A 110 5.74 -2.99 18.25
CA GLN A 110 6.99 -3.71 18.56
C GLN A 110 7.77 -4.12 17.30
N ILE A 111 7.07 -4.55 16.25
CA ILE A 111 7.69 -4.98 15.00
C ILE A 111 8.23 -3.78 14.21
N THR A 112 7.49 -2.68 14.16
CA THR A 112 7.80 -1.52 13.30
C THR A 112 8.57 -0.41 14.01
N ASN A 113 8.61 -0.44 15.32
CA ASN A 113 9.09 0.66 16.16
C ASN A 113 8.30 1.98 15.98
N LEU A 114 7.08 1.92 15.42
CA LEU A 114 6.19 3.05 15.31
C LEU A 114 5.45 3.30 16.63
N ALA A 115 5.24 4.57 16.97
CA ALA A 115 4.34 4.91 18.07
C ALA A 115 2.87 4.69 17.63
N GLY A 116 2.03 4.15 18.52
CA GLY A 116 0.62 3.87 18.18
C GLY A 116 -0.18 5.09 17.74
N ASN A 117 0.19 6.28 18.23
CA ASN A 117 -0.44 7.56 17.88
C ASN A 117 0.39 8.39 16.89
N GLU A 118 1.43 7.82 16.29
CA GLU A 118 2.23 8.50 15.28
C GLU A 118 1.38 8.81 14.04
N ALA A 119 1.40 10.06 13.59
CA ALA A 119 0.69 10.46 12.38
C ALA A 119 1.39 9.89 11.15
N LEU A 120 0.63 9.19 10.33
CA LEU A 120 1.07 8.63 9.06
C LEU A 120 0.54 9.48 7.90
N VAL A 121 1.25 9.43 6.79
CA VAL A 121 0.84 10.14 5.57
C VAL A 121 -0.26 9.38 4.84
N ARG A 122 -0.92 10.07 3.91
CA ARG A 122 -1.89 9.46 3.01
C ARG A 122 -1.21 8.42 2.10
N PRO A 123 -1.74 7.21 1.91
CA PRO A 123 -1.13 6.20 1.04
C PRO A 123 -0.86 6.69 -0.38
N SER A 124 -1.77 7.42 -1.00
CA SER A 124 -1.60 7.97 -2.35
C SER A 124 -0.57 9.11 -2.45
N SER A 125 -0.19 9.75 -1.34
CA SER A 125 0.85 10.80 -1.35
C SER A 125 2.28 10.25 -1.40
N CYS A 126 2.48 8.96 -1.14
CA CYS A 126 3.79 8.32 -1.21
C CYS A 126 4.28 8.15 -2.67
N ARG A 127 4.28 9.17 -3.51
CA ARG A 127 4.73 9.07 -4.90
C ARG A 127 6.21 8.74 -4.98
N VAL A 128 6.58 7.75 -5.77
CA VAL A 128 7.94 7.68 -6.33
C VAL A 128 7.97 8.73 -7.45
N GLN A 129 8.90 9.67 -7.37
CA GLN A 129 9.27 10.40 -8.58
C GLN A 129 9.92 9.36 -9.51
N SER A 130 9.22 8.97 -10.58
CA SER A 130 9.94 8.45 -11.73
C SER A 130 10.88 9.56 -12.10
N THR A 131 12.18 9.31 -12.00
CA THR A 131 13.20 10.13 -12.63
C THR A 131 12.96 10.00 -14.13
N ASP A 132 12.09 10.87 -14.67
CA ASP A 132 12.07 11.14 -16.08
C ASP A 132 13.47 11.60 -16.45
N TYR A 133 14.23 10.70 -17.03
CA TYR A 133 15.37 11.05 -17.84
C TYR A 133 14.82 11.83 -19.05
N ARG A 134 14.53 13.11 -18.80
CA ARG A 134 14.36 14.05 -19.90
C ARG A 134 15.73 14.17 -20.54
N VAL A 135 15.93 13.41 -21.62
CA VAL A 135 17.04 13.63 -22.54
C VAL A 135 16.95 15.09 -22.96
N GLN A 136 17.82 15.90 -22.40
CA GLN A 136 18.04 17.25 -22.90
C GLN A 136 18.66 17.13 -24.29
N LEU A 137 17.82 17.29 -25.31
CA LEU A 137 18.31 17.59 -26.65
C LEU A 137 18.90 18.99 -26.60
N PRO A 138 20.12 19.21 -27.13
CA PRO A 138 20.69 20.52 -27.17
C PRO A 138 19.97 21.36 -28.24
N CYS A 139 19.14 22.30 -27.79
CA CYS A 139 18.64 23.34 -28.67
C CYS A 139 19.67 24.47 -28.74
N GLY A 140 20.36 24.54 -29.88
CA GLY A 140 21.10 25.73 -30.26
C GLY A 140 20.16 26.83 -30.76
N VAL A 141 20.75 28.04 -30.68
CA VAL A 141 20.43 29.27 -31.39
C VAL A 141 19.36 30.18 -30.78
N GLY A 142 19.86 31.32 -30.40
CA GLY A 142 19.29 32.43 -29.72
C GLY A 142 18.18 33.21 -30.44
N MET A 143 17.47 33.94 -29.61
CA MET A 143 16.91 35.24 -29.95
C MET A 143 16.62 36.02 -28.66
N SER A 144 17.10 37.24 -28.60
CA SER A 144 17.00 38.21 -27.51
C SER A 144 15.57 38.73 -27.34
N PRO A 145 15.17 39.13 -26.11
CA PRO A 145 13.88 39.77 -25.88
C PRO A 145 13.95 41.28 -26.07
N PRO A 146 12.86 41.94 -26.48
CA PRO A 146 12.78 43.40 -26.50
C PRO A 146 12.45 43.96 -25.10
N LYS A 147 13.10 45.04 -24.77
CA LYS A 147 12.83 45.89 -23.59
C LYS A 147 11.61 46.76 -23.85
N THR A 148 10.71 46.84 -22.88
CA THR A 148 9.91 48.05 -22.63
C THR A 148 9.53 48.20 -21.16
N SER A 149 9.56 49.45 -20.77
CA SER A 149 9.61 50.11 -19.49
C SER A 149 8.27 50.29 -18.76
N ASN A 150 8.38 50.41 -17.43
CA ASN A 150 7.59 51.26 -16.50
C ASN A 150 6.08 51.13 -16.41
N SER A 151 5.60 50.77 -15.22
CA SER A 151 4.98 51.73 -14.28
C SER A 151 4.55 51.03 -12.97
N GLN A 152 4.98 51.65 -11.87
CA GLN A 152 4.56 51.36 -10.51
C GLN A 152 3.07 51.63 -10.32
N LYS A 153 2.34 50.76 -9.63
CA LYS A 153 1.28 51.16 -8.69
C LYS A 153 1.12 50.08 -7.62
N SER A 154 1.40 50.54 -6.42
CA SER A 154 1.10 49.89 -5.16
C SER A 154 -0.40 49.65 -4.98
N LEU A 155 -0.79 48.47 -4.49
CA LEU A 155 -1.97 48.33 -3.62
C LEU A 155 -1.74 47.09 -2.75
N GLU A 156 -1.81 47.34 -1.49
CA GLU A 156 -1.74 46.42 -0.37
C GLU A 156 -2.92 45.45 -0.34
N SER A 157 -2.69 44.39 0.43
CA SER A 157 -3.67 43.55 1.10
C SER A 157 -4.41 42.53 0.24
N SER A 158 -3.95 41.29 0.34
CA SER A 158 -4.87 40.14 0.50
C SER A 158 -4.17 38.86 0.94
N PRO A 159 -4.89 38.00 1.60
CA PRO A 159 -4.34 37.06 2.57
C PRO A 159 -3.73 35.83 1.90
N ALA A 160 -2.87 35.23 2.67
CA ALA A 160 -2.25 33.94 2.41
C ALA A 160 -3.21 32.93 1.80
N LEU A 161 -3.14 32.74 0.48
CA LEU A 161 -3.64 31.56 -0.18
C LEU A 161 -2.48 30.59 -0.34
N LEU A 162 -2.53 29.57 0.49
CA LEU A 162 -2.06 28.21 0.30
C LEU A 162 -0.81 28.11 -0.60
N ASN A 163 0.33 28.23 0.02
CA ASN A 163 1.49 27.47 -0.40
C ASN A 163 1.15 25.99 -0.20
N ASP A 164 0.55 25.37 -1.18
CA ASP A 164 0.80 23.97 -1.47
C ASP A 164 2.28 23.86 -1.83
N ALA A 165 3.10 24.00 -0.80
CA ALA A 165 4.49 23.61 -0.89
C ALA A 165 4.47 22.17 -1.34
N TYR A 166 4.89 21.93 -2.55
CA TYR A 166 5.25 20.63 -3.11
C TYR A 166 6.31 20.05 -2.18
N THR A 167 5.89 19.55 -1.04
CA THR A 167 6.73 18.78 -0.13
C THR A 167 7.03 17.50 -0.88
N THR A 168 8.28 17.35 -1.29
CA THR A 168 8.81 16.07 -1.75
C THR A 168 8.39 15.02 -0.73
N PRO A 169 7.71 13.93 -1.15
CA PRO A 169 7.25 12.92 -0.22
C PRO A 169 8.44 12.41 0.57
N ASP A 170 8.36 12.52 1.89
CA ASP A 170 9.39 11.97 2.78
C ASP A 170 9.56 10.47 2.48
N PRO A 171 10.73 10.02 2.02
CA PRO A 171 10.96 8.60 1.75
C PRO A 171 10.69 7.71 2.97
N GLN A 172 10.90 8.24 4.17
CA GLN A 172 10.59 7.55 5.42
C GLN A 172 9.08 7.36 5.63
N ALA A 173 8.27 8.28 5.13
CA ALA A 173 6.82 8.18 5.25
C ALA A 173 6.24 7.01 4.45
N LYS A 174 6.76 6.74 3.24
CA LYS A 174 6.42 5.53 2.46
C LYS A 174 6.85 4.27 3.21
N THR A 175 8.07 4.27 3.72
CA THR A 175 8.64 3.13 4.46
C THR A 175 7.79 2.78 5.69
N LYS A 176 7.35 3.76 6.47
CA LYS A 176 6.49 3.55 7.64
C LYS A 176 5.17 2.85 7.29
N LEU A 177 4.55 3.20 6.17
CA LEU A 177 3.32 2.55 5.72
C LEU A 177 3.56 1.11 5.22
N ILE A 178 4.67 0.86 4.52
CA ILE A 178 5.07 -0.47 4.10
C ILE A 178 5.36 -1.34 5.33
N ASP A 179 6.08 -0.81 6.32
CA ASP A 179 6.37 -1.49 7.58
C ASP A 179 5.10 -1.81 8.36
N LEU A 180 4.14 -0.88 8.39
CA LEU A 180 2.83 -1.12 9.00
C LEU A 180 2.12 -2.31 8.35
N LEU A 181 1.99 -2.34 7.02
CA LEU A 181 1.34 -3.46 6.31
C LEU A 181 2.09 -4.77 6.47
N ALA A 182 3.43 -4.73 6.45
CA ALA A 182 4.26 -5.91 6.69
C ALA A 182 4.04 -6.46 8.10
N ALA A 183 4.02 -5.61 9.13
CA ALA A 183 3.77 -6.00 10.50
C ALA A 183 2.34 -6.53 10.71
N MET A 184 1.34 -5.90 10.08
CA MET A 184 -0.03 -6.41 10.08
C MET A 184 -0.09 -7.81 9.44
N THR A 185 0.61 -8.04 8.33
CA THR A 185 0.73 -9.37 7.71
C THR A 185 1.32 -10.40 8.67
N CYS A 186 2.35 -10.02 9.44
CA CYS A 186 2.93 -10.89 10.45
C CYS A 186 1.90 -11.30 11.52
N VAL A 187 1.11 -10.35 12.00
CA VAL A 187 0.09 -10.60 13.03
C VAL A 187 -1.03 -11.49 12.47
N GLU A 188 -1.53 -11.20 11.28
CA GLU A 188 -2.62 -11.93 10.63
C GLU A 188 -2.27 -13.39 10.31
N ASN A 189 -0.99 -13.69 10.05
CA ASN A 189 -0.55 -15.00 9.56
C ASN A 189 0.39 -15.74 10.52
N GLY A 190 0.77 -15.13 11.64
CA GLY A 190 1.71 -15.75 12.59
C GLY A 190 3.11 -15.97 12.02
N ILE A 191 3.56 -15.11 11.11
CA ILE A 191 4.86 -15.17 10.44
C ILE A 191 5.81 -14.05 10.91
N THR A 192 7.06 -14.12 10.51
CA THR A 192 8.07 -13.10 10.81
C THR A 192 8.22 -12.11 9.66
N MET A 193 8.84 -10.95 9.93
CA MET A 193 9.13 -9.93 8.90
C MET A 193 10.02 -10.43 7.76
N LYS A 194 10.84 -11.46 8.00
CA LYS A 194 11.69 -12.08 6.97
C LYS A 194 10.90 -12.87 5.94
N GLU A 195 9.71 -13.34 6.32
CA GLU A 195 8.84 -14.14 5.47
C GLU A 195 7.84 -13.27 4.68
N VAL A 196 7.80 -11.95 4.96
CA VAL A 196 6.92 -11.01 4.26
C VAL A 196 7.54 -10.58 2.94
N ASP A 197 6.78 -10.73 1.86
CA ASP A 197 7.16 -10.21 0.54
C ASP A 197 6.93 -8.69 0.47
N ARG A 198 7.97 -7.93 0.81
CA ARG A 198 7.93 -6.45 0.79
C ARG A 198 7.83 -5.90 -0.64
N GLY A 199 8.39 -6.60 -1.63
CA GLY A 199 8.26 -6.24 -3.04
C GLY A 199 6.81 -6.24 -3.48
N ALA A 200 6.06 -7.27 -3.12
CA ALA A 200 4.62 -7.34 -3.41
C ALA A 200 3.81 -6.21 -2.72
N ILE A 201 4.23 -5.75 -1.52
CA ILE A 201 3.60 -4.58 -0.86
C ILE A 201 3.83 -3.32 -1.70
N GLU A 202 5.05 -3.07 -2.15
CA GLU A 202 5.41 -1.90 -2.95
C GLU A 202 4.74 -1.90 -4.32
N GLU A 203 4.81 -3.02 -5.04
CA GLU A 203 4.11 -3.20 -6.32
C GLU A 203 2.60 -2.98 -6.17
N GLY A 204 2.00 -3.52 -5.11
CA GLY A 204 0.58 -3.32 -4.80
C GLY A 204 0.22 -1.84 -4.64
N LEU A 205 1.08 -1.03 -4.02
CA LEU A 205 0.93 0.42 -3.92
C LEU A 205 1.00 1.10 -5.28
N ASP A 206 1.95 0.71 -6.12
CA ASP A 206 2.14 1.30 -7.44
C ASP A 206 0.94 1.00 -8.36
N LEU A 207 0.35 -0.20 -8.26
CA LEU A 207 -0.88 -0.57 -8.97
C LEU A 207 -2.12 0.22 -8.51
N VAL A 208 -2.16 0.74 -7.29
CA VAL A 208 -3.25 1.64 -6.86
C VAL A 208 -3.18 2.98 -7.57
N ARG A 209 -1.98 3.43 -7.92
CA ARG A 209 -1.71 4.74 -8.52
C ARG A 209 -1.91 4.79 -10.02
N SER A 210 -1.70 3.67 -10.72
CA SER A 210 -1.76 3.58 -12.19
C SER A 210 -3.18 3.65 -12.76
N VAL A 211 -4.22 3.77 -11.93
CA VAL A 211 -5.65 3.74 -12.33
C VAL A 211 -6.32 5.11 -12.07
N ILE A 212 -5.61 6.20 -12.38
CA ILE A 212 -6.19 7.56 -12.40
C ILE A 212 -6.04 8.13 -13.82
#